data_34f67cd7b2ee0477314dcb41edbe67eb
#
_entry.id   34f67cd7b2ee0477314dcb41edbe67eb
#
_cell.length_a   1.000
_cell.length_b   1.000
_cell.length_c   1.000
_cell.angle_alpha   90.00
_cell.angle_beta   90.00
_cell.angle_gamma   90.00
#
_symmetry.space_group_name_H-M   'P 1'
#
loop_
_entity.id
_entity.type
_entity.pdbx_description
1 polymer ?
#
loop_
_entity_poly.entity_id
_entity_poly.type
_entity_poly.pdbx_seq_one_letter_code
_entity_poly.pdbx_strand_id
1 'polypeptide(L)'
;MSYVSKKMPKGVTPLYFIQAFSTFSFAILYSSLSLYITQQLGFSNTISNNIVGVFLAFNYVLHLWGGVLGGRYLSNRLLFFITNIMQGAGILVLILPGHSMLYFGLSLFLVGCGLNTTCYNSILTQRFKPEDEEQRDKAFFLSYAAMNVGFFSGYILSGFYDYSNEYQELFCISIATSLITAFILLFYWSCFEDNHTPLKAVTKSISRKKRELAGIVSTAVLVPLMIVCFHFSHLSNAVVVVLSSIMLLVILFLGKRQKDKADFQKIKAFLILTITSILFWMIYYTGPMGITLFIKNNVDKHFLGYEIATQWIMNINAVVIIIGAPIVSMIINRLKAKGVNLSISMQFVWAFLILAVSFLFLSIGVEFADSQGFSSLSWIILHLITQSVAELLIGPVGYAMIGKISPTNLQGILMGTWMMVSGVSASLSHYFSNAMVKTEAADPIVTNNDFLHVFNQLAIWALVGAIFLYFISGRVKNLIDNEEEIKTEEITV
;
A
#
# COMPACT_ATOMS: atom_id res chain seq x y z
N MET A 1 -0.53 18.41 37.55
CA MET A 1 -1.57 17.49 37.05
C MET A 1 -0.92 16.13 36.83
N SER A 2 -1.26 15.14 37.64
CA SER A 2 -0.72 13.78 37.51
C SER A 2 -1.22 13.16 36.21
N TYR A 3 -0.32 12.86 35.29
CA TYR A 3 -0.60 12.02 34.11
C TYR A 3 -0.95 10.59 34.62
N VAL A 4 -2.20 10.37 34.95
CA VAL A 4 -2.70 8.99 35.10
C VAL A 4 -2.78 8.42 33.68
N SER A 5 -1.77 7.65 33.28
CA SER A 5 -1.81 6.89 32.04
C SER A 5 -3.06 6.00 32.07
N LYS A 6 -4.12 6.44 31.41
CA LYS A 6 -5.34 5.62 31.25
C LYS A 6 -4.96 4.29 30.60
N LYS A 7 -5.28 3.19 31.23
CA LYS A 7 -5.01 1.83 30.73
C LYS A 7 -5.75 1.62 29.39
N MET A 8 -5.06 1.03 28.39
CA MET A 8 -5.68 0.69 27.11
C MET A 8 -6.92 -0.19 27.30
N PRO A 9 -7.98 0.02 26.50
CA PRO A 9 -9.19 -0.80 26.57
C PRO A 9 -8.91 -2.29 26.35
N LYS A 10 -9.75 -3.14 26.94
CA LYS A 10 -9.66 -4.59 26.72
C LYS A 10 -9.75 -4.94 25.23
N GLY A 11 -8.90 -5.84 24.74
CA GLY A 11 -8.86 -6.28 23.36
C GLY A 11 -7.93 -5.47 22.46
N VAL A 12 -7.41 -4.30 22.86
CA VAL A 12 -6.49 -3.51 22.02
C VAL A 12 -5.14 -4.19 21.87
N THR A 13 -4.53 -4.67 22.96
CA THR A 13 -3.24 -5.35 22.90
C THR A 13 -3.23 -6.60 22.00
N PRO A 14 -4.22 -7.53 22.10
CA PRO A 14 -4.30 -8.64 21.16
C PRO A 14 -4.41 -8.21 19.67
N LEU A 15 -5.03 -7.08 19.39
CA LEU A 15 -5.09 -6.55 18.01
C LEU A 15 -3.70 -6.22 17.45
N TYR A 16 -2.76 -5.76 18.27
CA TYR A 16 -1.38 -5.53 17.79
C TYR A 16 -0.70 -6.82 17.34
N PHE A 17 -0.89 -7.91 18.08
CA PHE A 17 -0.38 -9.23 17.69
C PHE A 17 -1.07 -9.75 16.42
N ILE A 18 -2.40 -9.59 16.31
CA ILE A 18 -3.18 -9.91 15.11
C ILE A 18 -2.61 -9.14 13.92
N GLN A 19 -2.36 -7.84 14.07
CA GLN A 19 -1.79 -7.01 13.00
C GLN A 19 -0.40 -7.50 12.59
N ALA A 20 0.48 -7.77 13.56
CA ALA A 20 1.83 -8.22 13.28
C ALA A 20 1.84 -9.56 12.54
N PHE A 21 1.09 -10.58 13.00
CA PHE A 21 1.05 -11.90 12.38
C PHE A 21 0.32 -11.92 11.03
N SER A 22 -0.78 -11.17 10.89
CA SER A 22 -1.49 -11.05 9.62
C SER A 22 -0.60 -10.36 8.56
N THR A 23 0.09 -9.30 8.96
CA THR A 23 1.02 -8.59 8.07
C THR A 23 2.27 -9.42 7.77
N PHE A 24 2.76 -10.19 8.71
CA PHE A 24 3.88 -11.12 8.48
C PHE A 24 3.53 -12.15 7.38
N SER A 25 2.33 -12.75 7.45
CA SER A 25 1.84 -13.66 6.40
C SER A 25 1.74 -12.97 5.05
N PHE A 26 1.23 -11.73 5.02
CA PHE A 26 1.17 -10.93 3.80
C PHE A 26 2.56 -10.61 3.25
N ALA A 27 3.50 -10.20 4.10
CA ALA A 27 4.85 -9.79 3.75
C ALA A 27 5.67 -10.94 3.15
N ILE A 28 5.49 -12.16 3.64
CA ILE A 28 6.11 -13.36 3.06
C ILE A 28 5.73 -13.51 1.58
N LEU A 29 4.44 -13.50 1.27
CA LEU A 29 3.99 -13.62 -0.12
C LEU A 29 4.42 -12.40 -0.94
N TYR A 30 4.20 -11.20 -0.42
CA TYR A 30 4.50 -9.95 -1.11
C TYR A 30 5.97 -9.84 -1.52
N SER A 31 6.90 -10.19 -0.62
CA SER A 31 8.34 -10.10 -0.86
C SER A 31 8.88 -11.19 -1.79
N SER A 32 8.19 -12.32 -1.89
CA SER A 32 8.63 -13.47 -2.68
C SER A 32 7.82 -13.69 -3.96
N LEU A 33 6.67 -13.00 -4.14
CA LEU A 33 5.71 -13.30 -5.19
C LEU A 33 6.30 -13.25 -6.60
N SER A 34 7.03 -12.19 -6.94
CA SER A 34 7.65 -12.05 -8.26
C SER A 34 8.67 -13.16 -8.53
N LEU A 35 9.50 -13.48 -7.52
CA LEU A 35 10.52 -14.51 -7.63
C LEU A 35 9.91 -15.93 -7.64
N TYR A 36 8.89 -16.18 -6.82
CA TYR A 36 8.14 -17.43 -6.85
C TYR A 36 7.53 -17.70 -8.23
N ILE A 37 6.90 -16.69 -8.85
CA ILE A 37 6.29 -16.82 -10.18
C ILE A 37 7.34 -17.09 -11.26
N THR A 38 8.49 -16.39 -11.21
CA THR A 38 9.51 -16.49 -12.26
C THR A 38 10.46 -17.66 -12.05
N GLN A 39 10.95 -17.86 -10.82
CA GLN A 39 12.02 -18.83 -10.55
C GLN A 39 11.48 -20.22 -10.23
N GLN A 40 10.39 -20.33 -9.46
CA GLN A 40 9.86 -21.64 -9.10
C GLN A 40 8.82 -22.12 -10.10
N LEU A 41 7.93 -21.26 -10.60
CA LEU A 41 6.88 -21.64 -11.55
C LEU A 41 7.28 -21.49 -13.01
N GLY A 42 8.42 -20.83 -13.31
CA GLY A 42 8.96 -20.69 -14.65
C GLY A 42 8.15 -19.79 -15.59
N PHE A 43 7.31 -18.90 -15.06
CA PHE A 43 6.64 -17.89 -15.89
C PHE A 43 7.63 -16.80 -16.34
N SER A 44 7.32 -16.14 -17.47
CA SER A 44 8.09 -14.99 -17.92
C SER A 44 8.01 -13.82 -16.94
N ASN A 45 9.03 -12.97 -16.95
CA ASN A 45 9.08 -11.75 -16.13
C ASN A 45 7.88 -10.83 -16.40
N THR A 46 7.47 -10.71 -17.66
CA THR A 46 6.29 -9.93 -18.09
C THR A 46 5.00 -10.45 -17.46
N ILE A 47 4.77 -11.76 -17.44
CA ILE A 47 3.59 -12.36 -16.80
C ILE A 47 3.64 -12.11 -15.29
N SER A 48 4.79 -12.25 -14.67
CA SER A 48 4.99 -11.96 -13.25
C SER A 48 4.60 -10.52 -12.90
N ASN A 49 5.14 -9.54 -13.62
CA ASN A 49 4.83 -8.12 -13.41
C ASN A 49 3.33 -7.82 -13.57
N ASN A 50 2.69 -8.43 -14.57
CA ASN A 50 1.24 -8.26 -14.79
C ASN A 50 0.43 -8.82 -13.60
N ILE A 51 0.79 -9.99 -13.08
CA ILE A 51 0.12 -10.64 -11.93
C ILE A 51 0.35 -9.81 -10.66
N VAL A 52 1.58 -9.37 -10.41
CA VAL A 52 1.90 -8.52 -9.24
C VAL A 52 1.16 -7.19 -9.31
N GLY A 53 1.06 -6.60 -10.50
CA GLY A 53 0.26 -5.38 -10.73
C GLY A 53 -1.21 -5.57 -10.34
N VAL A 54 -1.85 -6.65 -10.81
CA VAL A 54 -3.24 -7.01 -10.44
C VAL A 54 -3.36 -7.27 -8.94
N PHE A 55 -2.42 -8.03 -8.36
CA PHE A 55 -2.41 -8.32 -6.93
C PHE A 55 -2.42 -7.05 -6.08
N LEU A 56 -1.53 -6.12 -6.38
CA LEU A 56 -1.45 -4.85 -5.66
C LEU A 56 -2.67 -3.96 -5.91
N ALA A 57 -3.11 -3.85 -7.16
CA ALA A 57 -4.24 -3.01 -7.51
C ALA A 57 -5.52 -3.45 -6.80
N PHE A 58 -5.85 -4.73 -6.89
CA PHE A 58 -7.07 -5.26 -6.28
C PHE A 58 -6.98 -5.39 -4.77
N ASN A 59 -5.79 -5.48 -4.18
CA ASN A 59 -5.63 -5.38 -2.73
C ASN A 59 -6.26 -4.08 -2.19
N TYR A 60 -5.99 -2.95 -2.84
CA TYR A 60 -6.58 -1.67 -2.44
C TYR A 60 -8.08 -1.53 -2.79
N VAL A 61 -8.50 -2.07 -3.93
CA VAL A 61 -9.93 -2.08 -4.31
C VAL A 61 -10.75 -2.88 -3.31
N LEU A 62 -10.25 -4.02 -2.87
CA LEU A 62 -10.92 -4.89 -1.91
C LEU A 62 -11.02 -4.27 -0.51
N HIS A 63 -10.12 -3.37 -0.12
CA HIS A 63 -10.27 -2.60 1.13
C HIS A 63 -11.58 -1.80 1.16
N LEU A 64 -11.97 -1.20 0.03
CA LEU A 64 -13.26 -0.48 -0.07
C LEU A 64 -14.44 -1.45 0.09
N TRP A 65 -14.35 -2.61 -0.56
CA TRP A 65 -15.40 -3.63 -0.47
C TRP A 65 -15.52 -4.19 0.95
N GLY A 66 -14.39 -4.39 1.65
CA GLY A 66 -14.35 -4.74 3.06
C GLY A 66 -15.11 -3.76 3.94
N GLY A 67 -14.99 -2.45 3.66
CA GLY A 67 -15.75 -1.39 4.34
C GLY A 67 -17.26 -1.41 4.07
N VAL A 68 -17.68 -1.91 2.91
CA VAL A 68 -19.10 -2.08 2.58
C VAL A 68 -19.67 -3.32 3.28
N LEU A 69 -18.93 -4.42 3.32
CA LEU A 69 -19.38 -5.69 3.92
C LEU A 69 -19.35 -5.67 5.44
N GLY A 70 -18.26 -5.11 6.02
CA GLY A 70 -18.04 -5.08 7.46
C GLY A 70 -19.04 -4.19 8.20
N GLY A 71 -19.66 -4.71 9.23
CA GLY A 71 -20.65 -4.03 10.05
C GLY A 71 -22.01 -3.78 9.39
N ARG A 72 -22.18 -4.04 8.08
CA ARG A 72 -23.45 -3.88 7.36
C ARG A 72 -24.07 -5.21 6.97
N TYR A 73 -23.26 -6.13 6.46
CA TYR A 73 -23.67 -7.46 6.01
C TYR A 73 -23.14 -8.54 6.95
N LEU A 74 -21.87 -8.47 7.31
CA LEU A 74 -21.21 -9.35 8.27
C LEU A 74 -20.69 -8.53 9.45
N SER A 75 -20.64 -9.11 10.66
CA SER A 75 -19.91 -8.46 11.75
C SER A 75 -18.43 -8.36 11.40
N ASN A 76 -17.76 -7.28 11.79
CA ASN A 76 -16.36 -7.07 11.46
C ASN A 76 -15.47 -8.24 11.93
N ARG A 77 -15.71 -8.77 13.15
CA ARG A 77 -14.98 -9.93 13.66
C ARG A 77 -15.19 -11.20 12.83
N LEU A 78 -16.44 -11.45 12.36
CA LEU A 78 -16.74 -12.63 11.54
C LEU A 78 -16.11 -12.49 10.15
N LEU A 79 -16.24 -11.31 9.52
CA LEU A 79 -15.64 -11.07 8.23
C LEU A 79 -14.10 -11.19 8.33
N PHE A 80 -13.48 -10.61 9.36
CA PHE A 80 -12.04 -10.74 9.58
C PHE A 80 -11.61 -12.22 9.77
N PHE A 81 -12.40 -13.00 10.50
CA PHE A 81 -12.12 -14.44 10.69
C PHE A 81 -12.17 -15.20 9.36
N ILE A 82 -13.27 -15.04 8.59
CA ILE A 82 -13.44 -15.69 7.28
C ILE A 82 -12.30 -15.32 6.35
N THR A 83 -11.97 -14.03 6.25
CA THR A 83 -10.94 -13.53 5.37
C THR A 83 -9.53 -13.96 5.77
N ASN A 84 -9.25 -14.07 7.08
CA ASN A 84 -7.98 -14.61 7.56
C ASN A 84 -7.85 -16.13 7.24
N ILE A 85 -8.93 -16.90 7.34
CA ILE A 85 -8.93 -18.31 6.91
C ILE A 85 -8.72 -18.41 5.39
N MET A 86 -9.35 -17.53 4.60
CA MET A 86 -9.16 -17.48 3.15
C MET A 86 -7.70 -17.14 2.79
N GLN A 87 -7.07 -16.22 3.52
CA GLN A 87 -5.66 -15.88 3.37
C GLN A 87 -4.76 -17.10 3.60
N GLY A 88 -4.95 -17.83 4.70
CA GLY A 88 -4.21 -19.06 4.99
C GLY A 88 -4.47 -20.17 3.97
N ALA A 89 -5.74 -20.36 3.57
CA ALA A 89 -6.12 -21.34 2.55
C ALA A 89 -5.51 -20.99 1.17
N GLY A 90 -5.44 -19.70 0.83
CA GLY A 90 -4.79 -19.25 -0.40
C GLY A 90 -3.31 -19.64 -0.45
N ILE A 91 -2.57 -19.43 0.63
CA ILE A 91 -1.18 -19.88 0.74
C ILE A 91 -1.08 -21.41 0.64
N LEU A 92 -1.97 -22.14 1.30
CA LEU A 92 -2.00 -23.62 1.21
C LEU A 92 -2.16 -24.10 -0.24
N VAL A 93 -3.02 -23.43 -1.02
CA VAL A 93 -3.21 -23.73 -2.44
C VAL A 93 -1.96 -23.41 -3.27
N LEU A 94 -1.22 -22.33 -2.94
CA LEU A 94 0.03 -21.97 -3.63
C LEU A 94 1.15 -23.02 -3.45
N ILE A 95 1.10 -23.82 -2.38
CA ILE A 95 2.05 -24.93 -2.17
C ILE A 95 1.78 -26.09 -3.15
N LEU A 96 0.55 -26.23 -3.64
CA LEU A 96 0.17 -27.31 -4.55
C LEU A 96 0.76 -27.07 -5.94
N PRO A 97 1.22 -28.13 -6.63
CA PRO A 97 1.81 -27.98 -7.96
C PRO A 97 0.76 -27.61 -9.01
N GLY A 98 1.21 -26.84 -10.00
CA GLY A 98 0.40 -26.50 -11.18
C GLY A 98 0.07 -25.01 -11.31
N HIS A 99 0.10 -24.52 -12.56
CA HIS A 99 -0.12 -23.12 -12.88
C HIS A 99 -1.54 -22.63 -12.50
N SER A 100 -2.55 -23.52 -12.57
CA SER A 100 -3.93 -23.17 -12.14
C SER A 100 -4.02 -22.91 -10.65
N MET A 101 -3.18 -23.55 -9.83
CA MET A 101 -3.13 -23.35 -8.38
C MET A 101 -2.60 -21.95 -8.03
N LEU A 102 -1.73 -21.37 -8.85
CA LEU A 102 -1.30 -19.98 -8.70
C LEU A 102 -2.49 -19.01 -8.70
N TYR A 103 -3.32 -19.06 -9.73
CA TYR A 103 -4.47 -18.14 -9.86
C TYR A 103 -5.50 -18.33 -8.76
N PHE A 104 -5.79 -19.59 -8.42
CA PHE A 104 -6.74 -19.91 -7.35
C PHE A 104 -6.20 -19.50 -5.97
N GLY A 105 -4.95 -19.86 -5.66
CA GLY A 105 -4.29 -19.52 -4.40
C GLY A 105 -4.17 -18.01 -4.20
N LEU A 106 -3.69 -17.28 -5.23
CA LEU A 106 -3.60 -15.83 -5.19
C LEU A 106 -4.98 -15.17 -5.02
N SER A 107 -6.02 -15.71 -5.65
CA SER A 107 -7.37 -15.16 -5.52
C SER A 107 -7.92 -15.30 -4.11
N LEU A 108 -7.78 -16.47 -3.50
CA LEU A 108 -8.17 -16.70 -2.10
C LEU A 108 -7.38 -15.79 -1.16
N PHE A 109 -6.05 -15.73 -1.34
CA PHE A 109 -5.19 -14.90 -0.52
C PHE A 109 -5.55 -13.42 -0.64
N LEU A 110 -5.71 -12.93 -1.87
CA LEU A 110 -6.00 -11.53 -2.16
C LEU A 110 -7.37 -11.09 -1.60
N VAL A 111 -8.41 -11.91 -1.77
CA VAL A 111 -9.73 -11.63 -1.17
C VAL A 111 -9.61 -11.63 0.35
N GLY A 112 -8.82 -12.55 0.92
CA GLY A 112 -8.53 -12.61 2.35
C GLY A 112 -7.87 -11.32 2.84
N CYS A 113 -6.68 -11.00 2.37
CA CYS A 113 -5.92 -9.84 2.86
C CYS A 113 -6.57 -8.49 2.49
N GLY A 114 -7.21 -8.40 1.30
CA GLY A 114 -7.84 -7.17 0.84
C GLY A 114 -9.07 -6.77 1.65
N LEU A 115 -9.88 -7.70 2.11
CA LEU A 115 -11.06 -7.39 2.92
C LEU A 115 -10.74 -7.18 4.40
N ASN A 116 -9.69 -7.81 4.94
CA ASN A 116 -9.44 -7.85 6.38
C ASN A 116 -8.97 -6.51 6.96
N THR A 117 -8.22 -5.71 6.23
CA THR A 117 -7.64 -4.43 6.69
C THR A 117 -8.72 -3.48 7.22
N THR A 118 -9.81 -3.33 6.48
CA THR A 118 -10.91 -2.43 6.87
C THR A 118 -11.64 -2.96 8.10
N CYS A 119 -11.84 -4.28 8.20
CA CYS A 119 -12.46 -4.92 9.35
C CYS A 119 -11.61 -4.72 10.61
N TYR A 120 -10.31 -4.93 10.50
CA TYR A 120 -9.35 -4.70 11.57
C TYR A 120 -9.44 -3.27 12.12
N ASN A 121 -9.34 -2.29 11.22
CA ASN A 121 -9.42 -0.88 11.59
C ASN A 121 -10.77 -0.53 12.25
N SER A 122 -11.87 -1.11 11.78
CA SER A 122 -13.19 -0.95 12.37
C SER A 122 -13.26 -1.56 13.78
N ILE A 123 -12.70 -2.76 13.98
CA ILE A 123 -12.64 -3.40 15.29
C ILE A 123 -11.82 -2.53 16.25
N LEU A 124 -10.66 -2.05 15.84
CA LEU A 124 -9.78 -1.21 16.66
C LEU A 124 -10.47 0.09 17.07
N THR A 125 -11.07 0.81 16.09
CA THR A 125 -11.79 2.07 16.35
C THR A 125 -12.89 1.89 17.38
N GLN A 126 -13.69 0.81 17.29
CA GLN A 126 -14.82 0.54 18.18
C GLN A 126 -14.43 0.19 19.62
N ARG A 127 -13.13 0.05 19.93
CA ARG A 127 -12.65 -0.16 21.33
C ARG A 127 -12.59 1.15 22.10
N PHE A 128 -12.67 2.30 21.45
CA PHE A 128 -12.57 3.62 22.05
C PHE A 128 -13.90 4.36 21.99
N LYS A 129 -14.16 5.18 23.01
CA LYS A 129 -15.26 6.15 22.97
C LYS A 129 -14.85 7.35 22.10
N PRO A 130 -15.81 8.12 21.58
CA PRO A 130 -15.51 9.33 20.81
C PRO A 130 -14.59 10.32 21.55
N GLU A 131 -14.73 10.40 22.87
CA GLU A 131 -13.97 11.33 23.72
C GLU A 131 -12.53 10.87 24.01
N ASP A 132 -12.19 9.59 23.74
CA ASP A 132 -10.86 9.01 23.97
C ASP A 132 -9.97 9.12 22.72
N GLU A 133 -9.99 10.26 22.03
CA GLU A 133 -9.29 10.49 20.76
C GLU A 133 -7.78 10.25 20.88
N GLU A 134 -7.12 10.82 21.90
CA GLU A 134 -5.68 10.67 22.12
C GLU A 134 -5.26 9.21 22.30
N GLN A 135 -6.05 8.42 23.05
CA GLN A 135 -5.79 6.99 23.23
C GLN A 135 -6.01 6.19 21.94
N ARG A 136 -7.02 6.55 21.18
CA ARG A 136 -7.31 5.94 19.87
C ARG A 136 -6.15 6.19 18.90
N ASP A 137 -5.66 7.43 18.82
CA ASP A 137 -4.54 7.78 17.94
C ASP A 137 -3.26 7.04 18.34
N LYS A 138 -2.98 6.94 19.64
CA LYS A 138 -1.88 6.13 20.17
C LYS A 138 -2.03 4.66 19.79
N ALA A 139 -3.24 4.10 19.85
CA ALA A 139 -3.49 2.71 19.48
C ALA A 139 -3.28 2.47 17.98
N PHE A 140 -3.70 3.39 17.11
CA PHE A 140 -3.41 3.32 15.68
C PHE A 140 -1.92 3.43 15.38
N PHE A 141 -1.19 4.30 16.08
CA PHE A 141 0.26 4.39 15.97
C PHE A 141 0.97 3.07 16.35
N LEU A 142 0.56 2.45 17.47
CA LEU A 142 1.11 1.17 17.90
C LEU A 142 0.71 0.02 16.94
N SER A 143 -0.49 0.06 16.38
CA SER A 143 -0.92 -0.86 15.34
C SER A 143 -0.09 -0.73 14.06
N TYR A 144 0.23 0.50 13.65
CA TYR A 144 1.12 0.76 12.53
C TYR A 144 2.55 0.24 12.80
N ALA A 145 3.05 0.42 14.02
CA ALA A 145 4.35 -0.16 14.42
C ALA A 145 4.32 -1.70 14.37
N ALA A 146 3.25 -2.33 14.85
CA ALA A 146 3.07 -3.79 14.78
C ALA A 146 3.01 -4.30 13.32
N MET A 147 2.37 -3.54 12.42
CA MET A 147 2.37 -3.82 10.99
C MET A 147 3.80 -3.82 10.42
N ASN A 148 4.60 -2.79 10.74
CA ASN A 148 5.99 -2.70 10.27
C ASN A 148 6.88 -3.82 10.83
N VAL A 149 6.66 -4.27 12.07
CA VAL A 149 7.32 -5.45 12.64
C VAL A 149 6.97 -6.70 11.82
N GLY A 150 5.70 -6.85 11.42
CA GLY A 150 5.26 -7.93 10.55
C GLY A 150 5.96 -7.91 9.18
N PHE A 151 6.00 -6.75 8.52
CA PHE A 151 6.72 -6.58 7.24
C PHE A 151 8.21 -6.92 7.39
N PHE A 152 8.89 -6.28 8.32
CA PHE A 152 10.31 -6.47 8.57
C PHE A 152 10.67 -7.94 8.78
N SER A 153 9.93 -8.61 9.67
CA SER A 153 10.15 -10.03 9.99
C SER A 153 9.84 -10.94 8.80
N GLY A 154 8.79 -10.66 8.04
CA GLY A 154 8.41 -11.41 6.86
C GLY A 154 9.46 -11.35 5.75
N TYR A 155 10.00 -10.16 5.47
CA TYR A 155 11.08 -9.99 4.52
C TYR A 155 12.38 -10.69 4.96
N ILE A 156 12.73 -10.61 6.27
CA ILE A 156 13.90 -11.33 6.80
C ILE A 156 13.75 -12.84 6.56
N LEU A 157 12.59 -13.40 6.93
CA LEU A 157 12.35 -14.82 6.76
C LEU A 157 12.39 -15.22 5.28
N SER A 158 11.72 -14.45 4.41
CA SER A 158 11.71 -14.72 2.97
C SER A 158 13.13 -14.74 2.37
N GLY A 159 14.03 -13.90 2.87
CA GLY A 159 15.40 -13.85 2.38
C GLY A 159 16.20 -15.12 2.64
N PHE A 160 15.94 -15.88 3.70
CA PHE A 160 16.60 -17.16 3.93
C PHE A 160 16.24 -18.19 2.87
N TYR A 161 15.06 -18.10 2.27
CA TYR A 161 14.58 -19.00 1.22
C TYR A 161 14.91 -18.52 -0.21
N ASP A 162 15.48 -17.32 -0.36
CA ASP A 162 15.93 -16.81 -1.68
C ASP A 162 17.07 -17.63 -2.28
N TYR A 163 17.90 -18.26 -1.42
CA TYR A 163 19.06 -19.05 -1.85
C TYR A 163 18.67 -20.45 -2.36
N SER A 164 17.66 -21.07 -1.71
CA SER A 164 17.22 -22.43 -2.07
C SER A 164 16.13 -22.41 -3.14
N ASN A 165 15.45 -21.29 -3.36
CA ASN A 165 14.21 -21.17 -4.13
C ASN A 165 13.07 -22.08 -3.60
N GLU A 166 13.13 -22.48 -2.33
CA GLU A 166 12.14 -23.38 -1.69
C GLU A 166 10.97 -22.60 -1.07
N TYR A 167 10.27 -21.85 -1.91
CA TYR A 167 9.16 -21.00 -1.47
C TYR A 167 7.99 -21.77 -0.83
N GLN A 168 7.87 -23.09 -1.10
CA GLN A 168 6.83 -23.92 -0.49
C GLN A 168 7.00 -24.03 1.04
N GLU A 169 8.24 -24.24 1.52
CA GLU A 169 8.53 -24.29 2.96
C GLU A 169 8.26 -22.94 3.61
N LEU A 170 8.68 -21.85 2.96
CA LEU A 170 8.40 -20.49 3.39
C LEU A 170 6.88 -20.25 3.55
N PHE A 171 6.08 -20.75 2.61
CA PHE A 171 4.62 -20.63 2.64
C PHE A 171 3.99 -21.44 3.78
N CYS A 172 4.56 -22.58 4.18
CA CYS A 172 4.10 -23.32 5.37
C CYS A 172 4.18 -22.44 6.65
N ILE A 173 5.23 -21.64 6.79
CA ILE A 173 5.35 -20.72 7.93
C ILE A 173 4.29 -19.62 7.86
N SER A 174 3.99 -19.11 6.67
CA SER A 174 2.91 -18.15 6.47
C SER A 174 1.53 -18.69 6.87
N ILE A 175 1.26 -19.98 6.59
CA ILE A 175 0.03 -20.66 7.05
C ILE A 175 0.00 -20.70 8.57
N ALA A 176 1.10 -21.07 9.23
CA ALA A 176 1.17 -21.14 10.68
C ALA A 176 0.85 -19.78 11.33
N THR A 177 1.33 -18.67 10.77
CA THR A 177 1.02 -17.32 11.29
C THR A 177 -0.43 -16.91 11.06
N SER A 178 -1.04 -17.33 9.95
CA SER A 178 -2.48 -17.14 9.72
C SER A 178 -3.32 -17.93 10.73
N LEU A 179 -2.90 -19.15 11.09
CA LEU A 179 -3.57 -19.94 12.13
C LEU A 179 -3.40 -19.31 13.52
N ILE A 180 -2.23 -18.77 13.85
CA ILE A 180 -2.01 -18.02 15.09
C ILE A 180 -2.94 -16.80 15.15
N THR A 181 -3.05 -16.07 14.06
CA THR A 181 -3.98 -14.92 13.94
C THR A 181 -5.42 -15.34 14.21
N ALA A 182 -5.88 -16.43 13.58
CA ALA A 182 -7.21 -16.99 13.80
C ALA A 182 -7.43 -17.44 15.26
N PHE A 183 -6.43 -18.08 15.86
CA PHE A 183 -6.48 -18.52 17.26
C PHE A 183 -6.62 -17.34 18.23
N ILE A 184 -5.80 -16.28 18.06
CA ILE A 184 -5.90 -15.08 18.88
C ILE A 184 -7.26 -14.42 18.72
N LEU A 185 -7.77 -14.34 17.49
CA LEU A 185 -9.11 -13.78 17.21
C LEU A 185 -10.21 -14.57 17.92
N LEU A 186 -10.18 -15.90 17.87
CA LEU A 186 -11.15 -16.77 18.53
C LEU A 186 -11.05 -16.68 20.06
N PHE A 187 -9.84 -16.65 20.60
CA PHE A 187 -9.63 -16.53 22.04
C PHE A 187 -10.20 -15.23 22.62
N TYR A 188 -10.05 -14.12 21.89
CA TYR A 188 -10.59 -12.81 22.28
C TYR A 188 -11.91 -12.46 21.59
N TRP A 189 -12.65 -13.45 21.06
CA TRP A 189 -13.85 -13.26 20.25
C TRP A 189 -14.89 -12.33 20.86
N SER A 190 -15.15 -12.48 22.15
CA SER A 190 -16.12 -11.64 22.89
C SER A 190 -15.66 -10.18 23.01
N CYS A 191 -14.32 -9.96 23.07
CA CYS A 191 -13.77 -8.61 23.15
C CYS A 191 -13.91 -7.83 21.83
N PHE A 192 -14.08 -8.53 20.70
CA PHE A 192 -14.13 -7.92 19.36
C PHE A 192 -15.56 -7.78 18.82
N GLU A 193 -16.56 -7.86 19.69
CA GLU A 193 -17.93 -7.63 19.29
C GLU A 193 -18.15 -6.22 18.74
N ASP A 194 -18.90 -6.13 17.63
CA ASP A 194 -19.25 -4.86 17.02
C ASP A 194 -20.14 -4.01 17.93
N ASN A 195 -19.84 -2.71 18.00
CA ASN A 195 -20.67 -1.71 18.67
C ASN A 195 -21.22 -0.75 17.61
N HIS A 196 -22.50 -0.41 17.74
CA HIS A 196 -23.16 0.63 16.91
C HIS A 196 -23.05 0.42 15.39
N THR A 197 -23.02 -0.82 14.91
CA THR A 197 -23.01 -1.11 13.46
C THR A 197 -24.43 -1.23 12.88
N PRO A 198 -24.61 -0.95 11.56
CA PRO A 198 -25.91 -1.12 10.90
C PRO A 198 -26.48 -2.53 10.99
N LEU A 199 -25.61 -3.57 11.03
CA LEU A 199 -26.04 -4.96 11.19
C LEU A 199 -26.60 -5.20 12.61
N LYS A 200 -25.98 -4.62 13.63
CA LYS A 200 -26.44 -4.75 15.04
C LYS A 200 -27.77 -4.04 15.27
N ALA A 201 -28.07 -2.99 14.52
CA ALA A 201 -29.34 -2.27 14.58
C ALA A 201 -30.52 -3.06 13.97
N VAL A 202 -30.25 -4.15 13.22
CA VAL A 202 -31.30 -4.99 12.62
C VAL A 202 -31.87 -5.94 13.67
N THR A 203 -33.09 -5.65 14.14
CA THR A 203 -33.77 -6.44 15.19
C THR A 203 -34.45 -7.69 14.65
N LYS A 204 -34.92 -7.70 13.39
CA LYS A 204 -35.60 -8.84 12.77
C LYS A 204 -34.57 -9.93 12.38
N SER A 205 -34.68 -11.10 13.05
CA SER A 205 -33.74 -12.24 12.82
C SER A 205 -33.67 -12.68 11.35
N ILE A 206 -34.79 -12.75 10.64
CA ILE A 206 -34.85 -13.16 9.22
C ILE A 206 -34.09 -12.14 8.34
N SER A 207 -34.27 -10.86 8.57
CA SER A 207 -33.56 -9.80 7.82
C SER A 207 -32.06 -9.82 8.08
N ARG A 208 -31.66 -10.11 9.30
CA ARG A 208 -30.25 -10.26 9.69
C ARG A 208 -29.61 -11.46 8.99
N LYS A 209 -30.23 -12.64 9.02
CA LYS A 209 -29.75 -13.85 8.34
C LYS A 209 -29.61 -13.65 6.81
N LYS A 210 -30.59 -12.95 6.19
CA LYS A 210 -30.50 -12.61 4.76
C LYS A 210 -29.29 -11.70 4.45
N ARG A 211 -29.00 -10.71 5.29
CA ARG A 211 -27.80 -9.86 5.13
C ARG A 211 -26.50 -10.65 5.31
N GLU A 212 -26.43 -11.48 6.36
CA GLU A 212 -25.26 -12.32 6.62
C GLU A 212 -25.01 -13.29 5.47
N LEU A 213 -26.06 -13.93 4.92
CA LEU A 213 -25.94 -14.78 3.73
C LEU A 213 -25.46 -13.98 2.51
N ALA A 214 -26.02 -12.81 2.25
CA ALA A 214 -25.60 -11.95 1.16
C ALA A 214 -24.10 -11.51 1.31
N GLY A 215 -23.65 -11.25 2.54
CA GLY A 215 -22.25 -10.97 2.82
C GLY A 215 -21.31 -12.13 2.52
N ILE A 216 -21.71 -13.37 2.95
CA ILE A 216 -20.94 -14.59 2.68
C ILE A 216 -20.88 -14.85 1.16
N VAL A 217 -22.03 -14.80 0.48
CA VAL A 217 -22.11 -15.02 -0.98
C VAL A 217 -21.27 -13.96 -1.71
N SER A 218 -21.37 -12.69 -1.32
CA SER A 218 -20.56 -11.63 -1.92
C SER A 218 -19.06 -11.87 -1.76
N THR A 219 -18.62 -12.30 -0.57
CA THR A 219 -17.21 -12.64 -0.31
C THR A 219 -16.78 -13.84 -1.16
N ALA A 220 -17.62 -14.87 -1.28
CA ALA A 220 -17.32 -16.05 -2.07
C ALA A 220 -17.24 -15.75 -3.58
N VAL A 221 -18.11 -14.89 -4.10
CA VAL A 221 -18.12 -14.49 -5.53
C VAL A 221 -16.88 -13.68 -5.93
N LEU A 222 -16.23 -12.99 -4.98
CA LEU A 222 -14.99 -12.29 -5.26
C LEU A 222 -13.86 -13.25 -5.68
N VAL A 223 -13.83 -14.49 -5.20
CA VAL A 223 -12.76 -15.44 -5.55
C VAL A 223 -12.76 -15.78 -7.04
N PRO A 224 -13.84 -16.30 -7.66
CA PRO A 224 -13.85 -16.55 -9.09
C PRO A 224 -13.65 -15.26 -9.92
N LEU A 225 -14.12 -14.11 -9.44
CA LEU A 225 -13.83 -12.83 -10.09
C LEU A 225 -12.33 -12.54 -10.12
N MET A 226 -11.62 -12.75 -9.01
CA MET A 226 -10.17 -12.52 -8.95
C MET A 226 -9.41 -13.56 -9.80
N ILE A 227 -9.86 -14.82 -9.88
CA ILE A 227 -9.26 -15.81 -10.80
C ILE A 227 -9.30 -15.29 -12.24
N VAL A 228 -10.45 -14.77 -12.68
CA VAL A 228 -10.58 -14.17 -14.01
C VAL A 228 -9.64 -12.97 -14.17
N CYS A 229 -9.57 -12.09 -13.15
CA CYS A 229 -8.68 -10.94 -13.17
C CYS A 229 -7.20 -11.33 -13.28
N PHE A 230 -6.75 -12.37 -12.59
CA PHE A 230 -5.37 -12.85 -12.69
C PHE A 230 -5.11 -13.53 -14.02
N HIS A 231 -6.05 -14.32 -14.53
CA HIS A 231 -5.91 -14.99 -15.82
C HIS A 231 -5.77 -13.98 -16.97
N PHE A 232 -6.55 -12.89 -16.91
CA PHE A 232 -6.48 -11.78 -17.86
C PHE A 232 -5.78 -10.56 -17.26
N SER A 233 -4.62 -10.76 -16.63
CA SER A 233 -3.95 -9.75 -15.81
C SER A 233 -3.65 -8.45 -16.55
N HIS A 234 -3.24 -8.51 -17.82
CA HIS A 234 -3.01 -7.32 -18.64
C HIS A 234 -4.31 -6.50 -18.83
N LEU A 235 -5.41 -7.17 -19.18
CA LEU A 235 -6.71 -6.51 -19.34
C LEU A 235 -7.24 -5.95 -18.02
N SER A 236 -7.07 -6.69 -16.93
CA SER A 236 -7.50 -6.28 -15.58
C SER A 236 -6.79 -5.02 -15.11
N ASN A 237 -5.49 -4.90 -15.35
CA ASN A 237 -4.73 -3.68 -15.08
C ASN A 237 -5.28 -2.49 -15.89
N ALA A 238 -5.59 -2.68 -17.18
CA ALA A 238 -6.20 -1.64 -18.00
C ALA A 238 -7.59 -1.22 -17.48
N VAL A 239 -8.43 -2.19 -17.08
CA VAL A 239 -9.75 -1.92 -16.50
C VAL A 239 -9.65 -1.09 -15.22
N VAL A 240 -8.71 -1.39 -14.32
CA VAL A 240 -8.47 -0.58 -13.10
C VAL A 240 -8.14 0.86 -13.46
N VAL A 241 -7.29 1.09 -14.46
CA VAL A 241 -6.93 2.44 -14.91
C VAL A 241 -8.15 3.18 -15.45
N VAL A 242 -8.97 2.53 -16.27
CA VAL A 242 -10.20 3.12 -16.84
C VAL A 242 -11.20 3.48 -15.74
N LEU A 243 -11.49 2.55 -14.83
CA LEU A 243 -12.42 2.79 -13.71
C LEU A 243 -11.95 3.92 -12.79
N SER A 244 -10.65 3.98 -12.52
CA SER A 244 -10.06 5.06 -11.72
C SER A 244 -10.17 6.41 -12.42
N SER A 245 -9.96 6.45 -13.73
CA SER A 245 -10.13 7.68 -14.54
C SER A 245 -11.58 8.17 -14.53
N ILE A 246 -12.54 7.25 -14.66
CA ILE A 246 -13.97 7.56 -14.53
C ILE A 246 -14.27 8.12 -13.12
N MET A 247 -13.71 7.54 -12.07
CA MET A 247 -13.93 8.02 -10.69
C MET A 247 -13.41 9.44 -10.49
N LEU A 248 -12.25 9.79 -11.05
CA LEU A 248 -11.75 11.18 -11.00
C LEU A 248 -12.70 12.16 -11.70
N LEU A 249 -13.28 11.76 -12.83
CA LEU A 249 -14.28 12.56 -13.54
C LEU A 249 -15.57 12.72 -12.72
N VAL A 250 -16.02 11.64 -12.06
CA VAL A 250 -17.18 11.68 -11.14
C VAL A 250 -16.94 12.67 -10.00
N ILE A 251 -15.75 12.67 -9.40
CA ILE A 251 -15.41 13.63 -8.33
C ILE A 251 -15.41 15.07 -8.85
N LEU A 252 -14.83 15.30 -10.03
CA LEU A 252 -14.89 16.64 -10.65
C LEU A 252 -16.32 17.09 -10.87
N PHE A 253 -17.20 16.19 -11.31
CA PHE A 253 -18.63 16.49 -11.51
C PHE A 253 -19.36 16.76 -10.19
N LEU A 254 -19.14 15.94 -9.15
CA LEU A 254 -19.69 16.15 -7.82
C LEU A 254 -19.18 17.45 -7.20
N GLY A 255 -17.93 17.80 -7.43
CA GLY A 255 -17.33 19.07 -7.03
C GLY A 255 -18.03 20.27 -7.66
N LYS A 256 -18.33 20.22 -8.97
CA LYS A 256 -19.06 21.28 -9.65
C LYS A 256 -20.49 21.47 -9.13
N ARG A 257 -21.06 20.46 -8.48
CA ARG A 257 -22.41 20.50 -7.89
C ARG A 257 -22.44 21.00 -6.44
N GLN A 258 -21.27 21.25 -5.83
CA GLN A 258 -21.25 21.85 -4.49
C GLN A 258 -21.83 23.27 -4.54
N LYS A 259 -22.57 23.62 -3.49
CA LYS A 259 -23.19 24.95 -3.37
C LYS A 259 -22.15 26.03 -3.07
N ASP A 260 -21.12 25.67 -2.31
CA ASP A 260 -20.03 26.54 -1.94
C ASP A 260 -18.90 26.49 -2.98
N LYS A 261 -18.48 27.67 -3.44
CA LYS A 261 -17.34 27.80 -4.36
C LYS A 261 -16.01 27.37 -3.72
N ALA A 262 -15.86 27.58 -2.40
CA ALA A 262 -14.68 27.18 -1.64
C ALA A 262 -14.54 25.66 -1.62
N ASP A 263 -15.61 24.92 -1.42
CA ASP A 263 -15.61 23.46 -1.49
C ASP A 263 -15.18 22.95 -2.86
N PHE A 264 -15.64 23.58 -3.94
CA PHE A 264 -15.20 23.20 -5.29
C PHE A 264 -13.71 23.50 -5.52
N GLN A 265 -13.18 24.58 -4.97
CA GLN A 265 -11.75 24.90 -5.06
C GLN A 265 -10.91 23.84 -4.32
N LYS A 266 -11.31 23.44 -3.12
CA LYS A 266 -10.68 22.36 -2.36
C LYS A 266 -10.69 21.02 -3.11
N ILE A 267 -11.82 20.69 -3.77
CA ILE A 267 -11.91 19.49 -4.60
C ILE A 267 -10.95 19.57 -5.82
N LYS A 268 -10.76 20.74 -6.43
CA LYS A 268 -9.74 20.92 -7.48
C LYS A 268 -8.34 20.68 -6.95
N ALA A 269 -7.99 21.23 -5.77
CA ALA A 269 -6.70 20.98 -5.13
C ALA A 269 -6.50 19.48 -4.86
N PHE A 270 -7.53 18.81 -4.33
CA PHE A 270 -7.53 17.36 -4.11
C PHE A 270 -7.25 16.59 -5.41
N LEU A 271 -7.95 16.90 -6.50
CA LEU A 271 -7.76 16.22 -7.80
C LEU A 271 -6.35 16.41 -8.35
N ILE A 272 -5.81 17.63 -8.27
CA ILE A 272 -4.42 17.91 -8.71
C ILE A 272 -3.42 17.06 -7.92
N LEU A 273 -3.53 17.07 -6.59
CA LEU A 273 -2.65 16.29 -5.73
C LEU A 273 -2.84 14.78 -5.89
N THR A 274 -4.06 14.33 -6.15
CA THR A 274 -4.39 12.93 -6.42
C THR A 274 -3.75 12.45 -7.72
N ILE A 275 -3.90 13.22 -8.82
CA ILE A 275 -3.30 12.86 -10.12
C ILE A 275 -1.78 12.84 -10.04
N THR A 276 -1.18 13.81 -9.37
CA THR A 276 0.27 13.81 -9.17
C THR A 276 0.74 12.66 -8.26
N SER A 277 -0.05 12.30 -7.26
CA SER A 277 0.26 11.12 -6.41
C SER A 277 0.23 9.81 -7.20
N ILE A 278 -0.65 9.67 -8.21
CA ILE A 278 -0.63 8.50 -9.11
C ILE A 278 0.74 8.35 -9.77
N LEU A 279 1.32 9.45 -10.26
CA LEU A 279 2.65 9.41 -10.87
C LEU A 279 3.73 8.98 -9.87
N PHE A 280 3.71 9.52 -8.64
CA PHE A 280 4.66 9.14 -7.60
C PHE A 280 4.58 7.65 -7.26
N TRP A 281 3.40 7.17 -6.94
CA TRP A 281 3.20 5.77 -6.54
C TRP A 281 3.38 4.79 -7.71
N MET A 282 3.12 5.21 -8.95
CA MET A 282 3.41 4.43 -10.15
C MET A 282 4.93 4.16 -10.27
N ILE A 283 5.76 5.17 -10.05
CA ILE A 283 7.21 5.02 -10.03
C ILE A 283 7.64 4.12 -8.85
N TYR A 284 7.07 4.35 -7.68
CA TYR A 284 7.36 3.58 -6.46
C TYR A 284 7.04 2.09 -6.59
N TYR A 285 5.88 1.72 -7.14
CA TYR A 285 5.45 0.32 -7.27
C TYR A 285 6.21 -0.49 -8.31
N THR A 286 7.16 0.08 -9.03
CA THR A 286 8.14 -0.72 -9.80
C THR A 286 9.03 -1.56 -8.89
N GLY A 287 9.13 -1.21 -7.61
CA GLY A 287 9.91 -1.90 -6.58
C GLY A 287 9.63 -3.41 -6.51
N PRO A 288 8.42 -3.85 -6.16
CA PRO A 288 8.08 -5.28 -6.04
C PRO A 288 7.98 -6.03 -7.38
N MET A 289 8.22 -5.37 -8.50
CA MET A 289 8.18 -5.89 -9.86
C MET A 289 9.57 -5.82 -10.51
N GLY A 290 9.76 -4.89 -11.45
CA GLY A 290 10.98 -4.76 -12.24
C GLY A 290 12.25 -4.54 -11.42
N ILE A 291 12.21 -3.73 -10.34
CA ILE A 291 13.39 -3.50 -9.50
C ILE A 291 13.78 -4.74 -8.70
N THR A 292 12.81 -5.51 -8.21
CA THR A 292 13.11 -6.81 -7.54
C THR A 292 13.83 -7.75 -8.49
N LEU A 293 13.41 -7.82 -9.76
CA LEU A 293 14.05 -8.64 -10.80
C LEU A 293 15.45 -8.10 -11.16
N PHE A 294 15.61 -6.77 -11.21
CA PHE A 294 16.93 -6.15 -11.40
C PHE A 294 17.89 -6.52 -10.26
N ILE A 295 17.46 -6.39 -9.02
CA ILE A 295 18.29 -6.74 -7.85
C ILE A 295 18.67 -8.21 -7.89
N LYS A 296 17.74 -9.10 -8.25
CA LYS A 296 18.00 -10.55 -8.32
C LYS A 296 19.02 -10.91 -9.38
N ASN A 297 18.92 -10.31 -10.58
CA ASN A 297 19.62 -10.77 -11.76
C ASN A 297 20.83 -9.90 -12.16
N ASN A 298 20.81 -8.59 -11.87
CA ASN A 298 21.76 -7.62 -12.41
C ASN A 298 22.61 -6.90 -11.34
N VAL A 299 22.50 -7.31 -10.07
CA VAL A 299 23.24 -6.68 -8.97
C VAL A 299 24.20 -7.66 -8.34
N ASP A 300 25.45 -7.25 -8.17
CA ASP A 300 26.40 -7.97 -7.31
C ASP A 300 25.95 -7.81 -5.84
N LYS A 301 25.39 -8.89 -5.29
CA LYS A 301 24.83 -8.94 -3.94
C LYS A 301 25.84 -9.39 -2.89
N HIS A 302 27.13 -9.52 -3.25
CA HIS A 302 28.16 -9.93 -2.31
C HIS A 302 28.60 -8.77 -1.41
N PHE A 303 28.54 -8.98 -0.12
CA PHE A 303 29.00 -8.03 0.89
C PHE A 303 29.80 -8.77 1.96
N LEU A 304 31.04 -8.36 2.18
CA LEU A 304 31.97 -9.01 3.13
C LEU A 304 32.12 -10.54 2.93
N GLY A 305 32.02 -11.01 1.69
CA GLY A 305 32.15 -12.43 1.34
C GLY A 305 30.86 -13.26 1.45
N TYR A 306 29.73 -12.62 1.83
CA TYR A 306 28.42 -13.25 1.90
C TYR A 306 27.52 -12.70 0.81
N GLU A 307 26.75 -13.55 0.16
CA GLU A 307 25.68 -13.12 -0.73
C GLU A 307 24.50 -12.60 0.11
N ILE A 308 23.94 -11.44 -0.25
CA ILE A 308 22.78 -10.84 0.43
C ILE A 308 21.51 -11.17 -0.34
N ALA A 309 20.51 -11.72 0.34
CA ALA A 309 19.23 -12.06 -0.28
C ALA A 309 18.51 -10.82 -0.83
N THR A 310 17.83 -10.97 -1.96
CA THR A 310 17.07 -9.90 -2.62
C THR A 310 16.05 -9.28 -1.66
N GLN A 311 15.33 -10.08 -0.87
CA GLN A 311 14.33 -9.62 0.09
C GLN A 311 14.96 -8.83 1.24
N TRP A 312 16.18 -9.16 1.67
CA TRP A 312 16.90 -8.38 2.70
C TRP A 312 17.30 -7.01 2.18
N ILE A 313 17.71 -6.92 0.92
CA ILE A 313 17.99 -5.65 0.27
C ILE A 313 16.72 -4.81 0.21
N MET A 314 15.61 -5.37 -0.27
CA MET A 314 14.31 -4.67 -0.34
C MET A 314 13.78 -4.24 1.04
N ASN A 315 14.13 -4.96 2.11
CA ASN A 315 13.73 -4.65 3.48
C ASN A 315 14.36 -3.36 4.04
N ILE A 316 15.38 -2.82 3.38
CA ILE A 316 16.00 -1.52 3.72
C ILE A 316 14.93 -0.43 3.76
N ASN A 317 13.94 -0.47 2.89
CA ASN A 317 12.81 0.46 2.92
C ASN A 317 12.11 0.47 4.28
N ALA A 318 11.74 -0.69 4.83
CA ALA A 318 11.06 -0.77 6.13
C ALA A 318 11.93 -0.21 7.27
N VAL A 319 13.24 -0.51 7.25
CA VAL A 319 14.19 0.02 8.24
C VAL A 319 14.27 1.54 8.17
N VAL A 320 14.40 2.08 6.95
CA VAL A 320 14.48 3.54 6.73
C VAL A 320 13.17 4.23 7.14
N ILE A 321 12.01 3.64 6.88
CA ILE A 321 10.71 4.18 7.32
C ILE A 321 10.63 4.24 8.85
N ILE A 322 10.99 3.16 9.54
CA ILE A 322 10.93 3.09 11.01
C ILE A 322 11.84 4.15 11.65
N ILE A 323 13.07 4.26 11.19
CA ILE A 323 14.08 5.18 11.75
C ILE A 323 13.85 6.60 11.22
N GLY A 324 13.51 6.74 9.95
CA GLY A 324 13.40 8.01 9.24
C GLY A 324 12.15 8.81 9.61
N ALA A 325 11.02 8.17 9.93
CA ALA A 325 9.77 8.88 10.23
C ALA A 325 9.92 9.89 11.39
N PRO A 326 10.49 9.53 12.56
CA PRO A 326 10.75 10.51 13.62
C PRO A 326 11.73 11.61 13.19
N ILE A 327 12.75 11.27 12.40
CA ILE A 327 13.76 12.22 11.92
C ILE A 327 13.13 13.25 10.97
N VAL A 328 12.37 12.80 9.98
CA VAL A 328 11.66 13.67 9.03
C VAL A 328 10.67 14.57 9.77
N SER A 329 9.91 14.03 10.72
CA SER A 329 9.00 14.79 11.56
C SER A 329 9.74 15.89 12.36
N MET A 330 10.88 15.56 12.95
CA MET A 330 11.73 16.52 13.68
C MET A 330 12.24 17.62 12.76
N ILE A 331 12.69 17.29 11.55
CA ILE A 331 13.17 18.26 10.54
C ILE A 331 12.04 19.21 10.16
N ILE A 332 10.85 18.68 9.82
CA ILE A 332 9.68 19.50 9.46
C ILE A 332 9.29 20.43 10.60
N ASN A 333 9.27 19.94 11.84
CA ASN A 333 8.94 20.76 13.01
C ASN A 333 9.99 21.86 13.28
N ARG A 334 11.27 21.58 13.07
CA ARG A 334 12.35 22.59 13.17
C ARG A 334 12.25 23.65 12.08
N LEU A 335 11.88 23.28 10.85
CA LEU A 335 11.66 24.22 9.75
C LEU A 335 10.46 25.14 10.07
N LYS A 336 9.36 24.58 10.59
CA LYS A 336 8.19 25.37 11.04
C LYS A 336 8.57 26.34 12.16
N ALA A 337 9.37 25.92 13.14
CA ALA A 337 9.83 26.77 14.23
C ALA A 337 10.73 27.94 13.75
N LYS A 338 11.39 27.78 12.58
CA LYS A 338 12.17 28.84 11.90
C LYS A 338 11.32 29.71 10.95
N GLY A 339 9.99 29.56 10.96
CA GLY A 339 9.09 30.31 10.08
C GLY A 339 8.95 29.75 8.65
N VAL A 340 9.57 28.60 8.35
CA VAL A 340 9.46 27.95 7.05
C VAL A 340 8.29 26.97 7.10
N ASN A 341 7.11 27.40 6.65
CA ASN A 341 5.95 26.54 6.52
C ASN A 341 5.99 25.79 5.18
N LEU A 342 6.33 24.50 5.24
CA LEU A 342 6.22 23.61 4.08
C LEU A 342 4.74 23.30 3.83
N SER A 343 4.16 23.90 2.78
CA SER A 343 2.83 23.54 2.31
C SER A 343 2.78 22.07 1.86
N ILE A 344 1.59 21.48 1.81
CA ILE A 344 1.39 20.12 1.30
C ILE A 344 2.00 19.96 -0.10
N SER A 345 1.74 20.91 -0.99
CA SER A 345 2.29 20.91 -2.35
C SER A 345 3.82 20.97 -2.38
N MET A 346 4.47 21.73 -1.51
CA MET A 346 5.93 21.77 -1.42
C MET A 346 6.54 20.47 -0.87
N GLN A 347 5.85 19.79 0.05
CA GLN A 347 6.28 18.44 0.51
C GLN A 347 6.27 17.44 -0.65
N PHE A 348 5.26 17.51 -1.53
CA PHE A 348 5.20 16.71 -2.76
C PHE A 348 6.32 17.05 -3.74
N VAL A 349 6.64 18.34 -3.92
CA VAL A 349 7.78 18.76 -4.77
C VAL A 349 9.08 18.12 -4.30
N TRP A 350 9.37 18.20 -3.00
CA TRP A 350 10.56 17.57 -2.42
C TRP A 350 10.55 16.05 -2.56
N ALA A 351 9.39 15.41 -2.34
CA ALA A 351 9.25 13.96 -2.53
C ALA A 351 9.60 13.54 -3.97
N PHE A 352 9.11 14.25 -4.96
CA PHE A 352 9.43 13.98 -6.37
C PHE A 352 10.88 14.23 -6.74
N LEU A 353 11.50 15.32 -6.22
CA LEU A 353 12.92 15.59 -6.44
C LEU A 353 13.81 14.48 -5.87
N ILE A 354 13.50 14.06 -4.64
CA ILE A 354 14.24 12.99 -3.97
C ILE A 354 14.01 11.66 -4.71
N LEU A 355 12.79 11.40 -5.20
CA LEU A 355 12.50 10.21 -6.01
C LEU A 355 13.26 10.22 -7.35
N ALA A 356 13.40 11.38 -8.00
CA ALA A 356 14.21 11.52 -9.22
C ALA A 356 15.67 11.16 -8.95
N VAL A 357 16.26 11.71 -7.89
CA VAL A 357 17.64 11.38 -7.46
C VAL A 357 17.77 9.89 -7.14
N SER A 358 16.77 9.29 -6.52
CA SER A 358 16.75 7.85 -6.22
C SER A 358 16.92 7.00 -7.50
N PHE A 359 16.19 7.31 -8.56
CA PHE A 359 16.30 6.56 -9.83
C PHE A 359 17.58 6.89 -10.61
N LEU A 360 18.14 8.08 -10.44
CA LEU A 360 19.48 8.38 -10.97
C LEU A 360 20.58 7.50 -10.34
N PHE A 361 20.45 7.14 -9.06
CA PHE A 361 21.38 6.17 -8.46
C PHE A 361 21.30 4.80 -9.14
N LEU A 362 20.11 4.33 -9.53
CA LEU A 362 19.98 3.09 -10.29
C LEU A 362 20.61 3.21 -11.69
N SER A 363 20.37 4.32 -12.38
CA SER A 363 20.96 4.58 -13.70
C SER A 363 22.48 4.59 -13.63
N ILE A 364 23.06 5.32 -12.68
CA ILE A 364 24.51 5.37 -12.43
C ILE A 364 25.02 3.96 -12.10
N GLY A 365 24.28 3.19 -11.28
CA GLY A 365 24.66 1.84 -10.93
C GLY A 365 24.79 0.90 -12.15
N VAL A 366 23.92 1.05 -13.14
CA VAL A 366 23.99 0.31 -14.40
C VAL A 366 25.14 0.81 -15.28
N GLU A 367 25.36 2.13 -15.39
CA GLU A 367 26.44 2.70 -16.19
C GLU A 367 27.84 2.33 -15.65
N PHE A 368 27.97 2.18 -14.34
CA PHE A 368 29.19 1.75 -13.67
C PHE A 368 29.20 0.26 -13.30
N ALA A 369 28.42 -0.56 -14.03
CA ALA A 369 28.45 -1.99 -13.87
C ALA A 369 29.83 -2.57 -14.18
N ASP A 370 30.16 -3.71 -13.57
CA ASP A 370 31.42 -4.38 -13.79
C ASP A 370 31.53 -5.02 -15.21
N SER A 371 32.64 -5.68 -15.48
CA SER A 371 32.88 -6.34 -16.79
C SER A 371 31.91 -7.48 -17.09
N GLN A 372 31.18 -7.99 -16.10
CA GLN A 372 30.14 -8.99 -16.24
C GLN A 372 28.74 -8.39 -16.29
N GLY A 373 28.62 -7.06 -16.20
CA GLY A 373 27.36 -6.34 -16.23
C GLY A 373 26.66 -6.21 -14.86
N PHE A 374 27.30 -6.58 -13.75
CA PHE A 374 26.68 -6.44 -12.43
C PHE A 374 26.86 -5.05 -11.84
N SER A 375 25.76 -4.43 -11.45
CA SER A 375 25.74 -3.19 -10.69
C SER A 375 26.15 -3.41 -9.24
N SER A 376 26.89 -2.45 -8.65
CA SER A 376 27.27 -2.54 -7.24
C SER A 376 26.04 -2.37 -6.30
N LEU A 377 25.98 -3.18 -5.25
CA LEU A 377 24.97 -3.12 -4.19
C LEU A 377 24.83 -1.72 -3.58
N SER A 378 25.89 -0.94 -3.51
CA SER A 378 25.88 0.41 -2.94
C SER A 378 24.88 1.33 -3.62
N TRP A 379 24.73 1.27 -4.94
CA TRP A 379 23.77 2.08 -5.68
C TRP A 379 22.34 1.73 -5.36
N ILE A 380 22.08 0.44 -5.15
CA ILE A 380 20.75 -0.06 -4.77
C ILE A 380 20.39 0.40 -3.34
N ILE A 381 21.34 0.34 -2.41
CA ILE A 381 21.14 0.85 -1.04
C ILE A 381 20.82 2.34 -1.06
N LEU A 382 21.59 3.15 -1.83
CA LEU A 382 21.33 4.57 -1.98
C LEU A 382 19.95 4.84 -2.58
N HIS A 383 19.56 4.08 -3.61
CA HIS A 383 18.21 4.16 -4.18
C HIS A 383 17.14 3.90 -3.13
N LEU A 384 17.21 2.78 -2.41
CA LEU A 384 16.18 2.39 -1.44
C LEU A 384 16.08 3.37 -0.27
N ILE A 385 17.22 3.87 0.25
CA ILE A 385 17.21 4.90 1.31
C ILE A 385 16.53 6.17 0.80
N THR A 386 16.94 6.63 -0.37
CA THR A 386 16.45 7.90 -0.95
C THR A 386 14.96 7.79 -1.30
N GLN A 387 14.55 6.68 -1.90
CA GLN A 387 13.13 6.41 -2.21
C GLN A 387 12.27 6.36 -0.94
N SER A 388 12.76 5.74 0.14
CA SER A 388 12.03 5.68 1.42
C SER A 388 11.87 7.06 2.06
N VAL A 389 12.88 7.94 1.93
CA VAL A 389 12.76 9.34 2.38
C VAL A 389 11.70 10.10 1.56
N ALA A 390 11.64 9.87 0.26
CA ALA A 390 10.60 10.45 -0.60
C ALA A 390 9.19 9.96 -0.19
N GLU A 391 9.04 8.68 0.13
CA GLU A 391 7.80 8.09 0.64
C GLU A 391 7.33 8.72 1.94
N LEU A 392 8.24 8.97 2.89
CA LEU A 392 7.94 9.62 4.17
C LEU A 392 7.38 11.05 4.01
N LEU A 393 7.72 11.72 2.93
CA LEU A 393 7.22 13.07 2.65
C LEU A 393 5.80 13.08 2.04
N ILE A 394 5.39 12.02 1.36
CA ILE A 394 4.11 11.99 0.64
C ILE A 394 3.06 11.09 1.29
N GLY A 395 3.46 9.93 1.83
CA GLY A 395 2.55 8.93 2.35
C GLY A 395 1.62 9.44 3.46
N PRO A 396 2.17 9.94 4.59
CA PRO A 396 1.34 10.43 5.71
C PRO A 396 0.54 11.68 5.34
N VAL A 397 1.10 12.53 4.47
CA VAL A 397 0.52 13.83 4.11
C VAL A 397 -0.77 13.66 3.31
N GLY A 398 -0.85 12.64 2.47
CA GLY A 398 -2.04 12.37 1.67
C GLY A 398 -3.29 12.09 2.51
N TYR A 399 -3.17 11.31 3.57
CA TYR A 399 -4.29 11.04 4.50
C TYR A 399 -4.67 12.28 5.32
N ALA A 400 -3.68 13.02 5.83
CA ALA A 400 -3.90 14.26 6.58
C ALA A 400 -4.58 15.33 5.71
N MET A 401 -4.21 15.41 4.43
CA MET A 401 -4.80 16.32 3.45
C MET A 401 -6.31 16.11 3.34
N ILE A 402 -6.79 14.87 3.22
CA ILE A 402 -8.22 14.59 3.06
C ILE A 402 -9.02 15.09 4.25
N GLY A 403 -8.53 14.88 5.47
CA GLY A 403 -9.18 15.39 6.68
C GLY A 403 -9.31 16.92 6.68
N LYS A 404 -8.35 17.63 6.07
CA LYS A 404 -8.29 19.09 6.05
C LYS A 404 -9.12 19.73 4.92
N ILE A 405 -9.13 19.11 3.72
CA ILE A 405 -9.69 19.76 2.52
C ILE A 405 -11.00 19.13 2.03
N SER A 406 -11.47 18.04 2.65
CA SER A 406 -12.70 17.37 2.19
C SER A 406 -13.96 18.06 2.75
N PRO A 407 -14.92 18.43 1.89
CA PRO A 407 -16.27 18.73 2.34
C PRO A 407 -16.86 17.54 3.11
N THR A 408 -17.58 17.81 4.20
CA THR A 408 -18.10 16.75 5.10
C THR A 408 -18.99 15.72 4.39
N ASN A 409 -19.75 16.15 3.40
CA ASN A 409 -20.64 15.30 2.60
C ASN A 409 -19.90 14.41 1.58
N LEU A 410 -18.65 14.73 1.21
CA LEU A 410 -17.84 14.00 0.23
C LEU A 410 -16.63 13.28 0.86
N GLN A 411 -16.36 13.47 2.14
CA GLN A 411 -15.17 12.95 2.82
C GLN A 411 -14.95 11.45 2.59
N GLY A 412 -16.01 10.63 2.68
CA GLY A 412 -15.92 9.20 2.45
C GLY A 412 -15.56 8.83 1.00
N ILE A 413 -16.10 9.58 0.02
CA ILE A 413 -15.83 9.37 -1.41
C ILE A 413 -14.38 9.76 -1.72
N LEU A 414 -13.92 10.90 -1.20
CA LEU A 414 -12.55 11.38 -1.41
C LEU A 414 -11.52 10.46 -0.74
N MET A 415 -11.82 9.92 0.46
CA MET A 415 -10.98 8.92 1.11
C MET A 415 -10.90 7.63 0.29
N GLY A 416 -12.04 7.14 -0.21
CA GLY A 416 -12.07 5.97 -1.11
C GLY A 416 -11.26 6.19 -2.39
N THR A 417 -11.36 7.38 -2.99
CA THR A 417 -10.57 7.73 -4.18
C THR A 417 -9.08 7.79 -3.88
N TRP A 418 -8.68 8.31 -2.73
CA TRP A 418 -7.29 8.30 -2.32
C TRP A 418 -6.73 6.89 -2.16
N MET A 419 -7.50 5.96 -1.60
CA MET A 419 -7.10 4.55 -1.55
C MET A 419 -6.97 3.93 -2.95
N MET A 420 -7.81 4.34 -3.91
CA MET A 420 -7.69 3.93 -5.30
C MET A 420 -6.40 4.42 -5.98
N VAL A 421 -5.79 5.52 -5.54
CA VAL A 421 -4.51 6.00 -6.08
C VAL A 421 -3.46 4.90 -6.06
N SER A 422 -3.31 4.20 -4.95
CA SER A 422 -2.35 3.09 -4.84
C SER A 422 -2.67 1.95 -5.82
N GLY A 423 -3.96 1.64 -5.98
CA GLY A 423 -4.41 0.59 -6.93
C GLY A 423 -4.11 0.94 -8.38
N VAL A 424 -4.48 2.13 -8.84
CA VAL A 424 -4.22 2.54 -10.23
C VAL A 424 -2.72 2.73 -10.49
N SER A 425 -1.98 3.21 -9.51
CA SER A 425 -0.53 3.37 -9.60
C SER A 425 0.18 2.03 -9.77
N ALA A 426 -0.22 1.00 -9.00
CA ALA A 426 0.29 -0.36 -9.15
C ALA A 426 -0.05 -0.96 -10.52
N SER A 427 -1.29 -0.71 -11.02
CA SER A 427 -1.68 -1.12 -12.37
C SER A 427 -0.88 -0.42 -13.47
N LEU A 428 -0.52 0.85 -13.30
CA LEU A 428 0.31 1.57 -14.27
C LEU A 428 1.79 1.16 -14.19
N SER A 429 2.26 0.82 -12.99
CA SER A 429 3.65 0.45 -12.72
C SER A 429 4.11 -0.79 -13.51
N HIS A 430 3.19 -1.74 -13.78
CA HIS A 430 3.54 -2.95 -14.53
C HIS A 430 4.01 -2.65 -15.96
N TYR A 431 3.53 -1.57 -16.60
CA TYR A 431 3.99 -1.19 -17.94
C TYR A 431 5.47 -0.82 -17.94
N PHE A 432 5.93 -0.04 -16.95
CA PHE A 432 7.34 0.30 -16.78
C PHE A 432 8.17 -0.92 -16.38
N SER A 433 7.64 -1.75 -15.48
CA SER A 433 8.30 -2.99 -15.07
C SER A 433 8.44 -3.97 -16.22
N ASN A 434 7.46 -4.06 -17.13
CA ASN A 434 7.56 -4.86 -18.35
C ASN A 434 8.59 -4.29 -19.32
N ALA A 435 8.70 -2.95 -19.43
CA ALA A 435 9.71 -2.32 -20.25
C ALA A 435 11.15 -2.56 -19.72
N MET A 436 11.32 -2.72 -18.40
CA MET A 436 12.61 -3.07 -17.77
C MET A 436 13.08 -4.48 -18.13
N VAL A 437 12.15 -5.39 -18.40
CA VAL A 437 12.44 -6.82 -18.67
C VAL A 437 12.05 -7.23 -20.09
N LYS A 438 12.07 -6.29 -21.01
CA LYS A 438 11.69 -6.50 -22.42
C LYS A 438 12.56 -7.59 -23.06
N THR A 439 13.84 -7.58 -22.76
CA THR A 439 14.78 -8.62 -23.17
C THR A 439 14.81 -9.71 -22.10
N GLU A 440 14.15 -10.84 -22.38
CA GLU A 440 14.14 -11.99 -21.46
C GLU A 440 15.43 -12.81 -21.61
N ALA A 441 16.53 -12.30 -21.04
CA ALA A 441 17.81 -12.98 -20.97
C ALA A 441 18.30 -13.05 -19.52
N ALA A 442 19.13 -14.06 -19.22
CA ALA A 442 19.75 -14.18 -17.90
C ALA A 442 21.04 -13.35 -17.79
N ASP A 443 21.60 -12.89 -18.90
CA ASP A 443 22.88 -12.16 -18.95
C ASP A 443 22.65 -10.68 -18.63
N PRO A 444 23.26 -10.14 -17.54
CA PRO A 444 23.15 -8.74 -17.17
C PRO A 444 23.65 -7.78 -18.26
N ILE A 445 24.69 -8.14 -19.03
CA ILE A 445 25.21 -7.30 -20.11
C ILE A 445 24.13 -7.02 -21.16
N VAL A 446 23.31 -8.02 -21.44
CA VAL A 446 22.24 -7.93 -22.45
C VAL A 446 21.03 -7.14 -21.92
N THR A 447 20.68 -7.34 -20.65
CA THR A 447 19.45 -6.76 -20.05
C THR A 447 19.65 -5.38 -19.47
N ASN A 448 20.87 -4.97 -19.13
CA ASN A 448 21.19 -3.66 -18.53
C ASN A 448 20.65 -2.48 -19.32
N ASN A 449 20.67 -2.55 -20.65
CA ASN A 449 20.18 -1.44 -21.47
C ASN A 449 18.68 -1.16 -21.28
N ASP A 450 17.86 -2.21 -21.13
CA ASP A 450 16.43 -2.07 -20.86
C ASP A 450 16.18 -1.41 -19.50
N PHE A 451 16.92 -1.85 -18.46
CA PHE A 451 16.84 -1.26 -17.13
C PHE A 451 17.28 0.21 -17.13
N LEU A 452 18.44 0.50 -17.72
CA LEU A 452 18.99 1.86 -17.79
C LEU A 452 18.01 2.83 -18.48
N HIS A 453 17.45 2.41 -19.60
CA HIS A 453 16.47 3.22 -20.34
C HIS A 453 15.27 3.58 -19.47
N VAL A 454 14.70 2.60 -18.76
CA VAL A 454 13.52 2.83 -17.93
C VAL A 454 13.85 3.60 -16.65
N PHE A 455 15.01 3.35 -16.02
CA PHE A 455 15.43 4.11 -14.84
C PHE A 455 15.60 5.59 -15.16
N ASN A 456 16.27 5.92 -16.28
CA ASN A 456 16.39 7.29 -16.76
C ASN A 456 15.01 7.91 -17.06
N GLN A 457 14.13 7.15 -17.68
CA GLN A 457 12.76 7.60 -17.98
C GLN A 457 11.97 7.91 -16.71
N LEU A 458 12.04 7.05 -15.68
CA LEU A 458 11.37 7.26 -14.40
C LEU A 458 11.96 8.43 -13.60
N ALA A 459 13.30 8.62 -13.65
CA ALA A 459 13.94 9.80 -13.09
C ALA A 459 13.44 11.09 -13.74
N ILE A 460 13.33 11.11 -15.08
CA ILE A 460 12.80 12.24 -15.84
C ILE A 460 11.34 12.50 -15.48
N TRP A 461 10.48 11.47 -15.44
CA TRP A 461 9.07 11.61 -15.06
C TRP A 461 8.91 12.16 -13.64
N ALA A 462 9.73 11.69 -12.69
CA ALA A 462 9.77 12.25 -11.33
C ALA A 462 10.18 13.72 -11.33
N LEU A 463 11.23 14.10 -12.09
CA LEU A 463 11.66 15.49 -12.22
C LEU A 463 10.59 16.38 -12.86
N VAL A 464 9.93 15.91 -13.92
CA VAL A 464 8.80 16.62 -14.56
C VAL A 464 7.66 16.82 -13.56
N GLY A 465 7.33 15.80 -12.75
CA GLY A 465 6.34 15.91 -11.68
C GLY A 465 6.71 16.97 -10.64
N ALA A 466 7.99 17.02 -10.23
CA ALA A 466 8.50 18.03 -9.30
C ALA A 466 8.37 19.45 -9.88
N ILE A 467 8.82 19.66 -11.12
CA ILE A 467 8.76 20.95 -11.82
C ILE A 467 7.31 21.40 -11.98
N PHE A 468 6.43 20.53 -12.44
CA PHE A 468 5.01 20.82 -12.58
C PHE A 468 4.40 21.27 -11.26
N LEU A 469 4.60 20.49 -10.18
CA LEU A 469 4.09 20.82 -8.85
C LEU A 469 4.69 22.13 -8.31
N TYR A 470 5.97 22.40 -8.55
CA TYR A 470 6.60 23.63 -8.12
C TYR A 470 5.90 24.86 -8.71
N PHE A 471 5.64 24.87 -10.02
CA PHE A 471 4.96 25.98 -10.68
C PHE A 471 3.51 26.17 -10.25
N ILE A 472 2.81 25.10 -9.88
CA ILE A 472 1.41 25.19 -9.43
C ILE A 472 1.26 25.26 -7.91
N SER A 473 2.36 25.12 -7.14
CA SER A 473 2.32 25.02 -5.67
C SER A 473 1.61 26.19 -4.99
N GLY A 474 1.88 27.42 -5.46
CA GLY A 474 1.17 28.62 -4.99
C GLY A 474 -0.32 28.60 -5.27
N ARG A 475 -0.73 28.15 -6.48
CA ARG A 475 -2.16 28.00 -6.82
C ARG A 475 -2.84 26.94 -5.96
N VAL A 476 -2.19 25.79 -5.76
CA VAL A 476 -2.73 24.70 -4.92
C VAL A 476 -2.87 25.18 -3.46
N LYS A 477 -1.88 25.90 -2.94
CA LYS A 477 -1.96 26.50 -1.61
C LYS A 477 -3.17 27.42 -1.48
N ASN A 478 -3.33 28.37 -2.41
CA ASN A 478 -4.46 29.30 -2.40
C ASN A 478 -5.83 28.57 -2.52
N LEU A 479 -5.91 27.48 -3.29
CA LEU A 479 -7.13 26.65 -3.37
C LEU A 479 -7.50 25.98 -2.04
N ILE A 480 -6.51 25.75 -1.15
CA ILE A 480 -6.70 25.13 0.16
C ILE A 480 -7.00 26.18 1.24
N ASP A 481 -6.28 27.30 1.25
CA ASP A 481 -6.23 28.27 2.37
C ASP A 481 -7.27 29.40 2.24
N ASN A 482 -7.94 29.57 1.10
CA ASN A 482 -8.92 30.67 0.84
C ASN A 482 -10.10 30.75 1.84
N GLU A 483 -10.26 29.82 2.77
CA GLU A 483 -11.28 29.91 3.82
C GLU A 483 -10.86 30.79 5.00
N GLU A 484 -9.56 30.94 5.25
CA GLU A 484 -9.09 31.76 6.38
C GLU A 484 -9.29 33.26 6.12
N GLU A 485 -9.19 33.70 4.86
CA GLU A 485 -9.43 35.09 4.48
C GLU A 485 -10.93 35.44 4.49
N ILE A 486 -11.80 34.57 3.99
CA ILE A 486 -13.25 34.81 3.92
C ILE A 486 -13.88 34.81 5.31
N LYS A 487 -13.46 33.94 6.22
CA LYS A 487 -13.97 33.93 7.61
C LYS A 487 -13.44 35.11 8.44
N THR A 488 -12.28 35.63 8.11
CA THR A 488 -11.72 36.80 8.81
C THR A 488 -12.42 38.08 8.35
N GLU A 489 -12.87 38.19 7.11
CA GLU A 489 -13.67 39.28 6.61
C GLU A 489 -15.13 39.27 7.14
N GLU A 490 -15.73 38.07 7.31
CA GLU A 490 -17.08 37.95 7.89
C GLU A 490 -17.13 38.23 9.41
N ILE A 491 -16.01 38.13 10.13
CA ILE A 491 -15.94 38.43 11.58
C ILE A 491 -15.61 39.93 11.81
N THR A 492 -15.16 40.63 10.79
CA THR A 492 -14.77 42.05 10.86
C THR A 492 -15.85 43.01 10.33
N VAL A 493 -16.97 42.51 9.87
CA VAL A 493 -18.20 43.29 9.50
C VAL A 493 -19.31 43.00 10.53
#